data_711a5062de2568f34cfb591b3e71a2d2
#
_entry.id   711a5062de2568f34cfb591b3e71a2d2
#
_cell.length_a   1.000
_cell.length_b   1.000
_cell.length_c   1.000
_cell.angle_alpha   90.00
_cell.angle_beta   90.00
_cell.angle_gamma   90.00
#
_symmetry.space_group_name_H-M   'P 1'
#
loop_
_entity.id
_entity.type
_entity.pdbx_description
1 polymer ?
#
loop_
_entity_poly.entity_id
_entity_poly.type
_entity_poly.pdbx_seq_one_letter_code
_entity_poly.pdbx_strand_id
1 'polypeptide(L)'
;MKSSGIGGQAVLEGVMMRHKNDIAVAVRKPDGNIEVGRQKTVSPKEKCKVLGWPVIRGVAAFISSLIIGIKTLSFSASFYMDEEEAKKENKKNEGAMMFGAVAFSLVLGVGIFILLPFWGAEGLMKLLGSESAVLRAVIEGVLKLGIFIGYVSLISLMKDIKRTYMYHGAEHKCISCIESGRELVPDNVMDSSKEHRRCGTSFIFFVLFISIIFFIFLRFDSLLIRLAVRLALVPVIAGISFEFIQWTGNSNTVIAGILSKPGLWIQALTTKEPTRDMVEVAIAAVEGVFDWRAYLREQGIEVSGQAAGPEEQ
;
A
#
# COMPACT_ATOMS: atom_id res chain seq x y z
N MET A 1 -2.68 -3.50 -22.76
CA MET A 1 -1.66 -4.55 -22.58
C MET A 1 -2.01 -5.45 -21.41
N LYS A 2 -1.36 -6.60 -21.24
CA LYS A 2 -1.48 -7.44 -20.06
C LYS A 2 -0.82 -6.74 -18.86
N SER A 3 -1.30 -7.02 -17.65
CA SER A 3 -0.63 -6.55 -16.42
C SER A 3 0.80 -7.10 -16.34
N SER A 4 1.75 -6.26 -15.98
CA SER A 4 3.15 -6.66 -15.74
C SER A 4 3.30 -7.57 -14.50
N GLY A 5 2.32 -7.57 -13.61
CA GLY A 5 2.40 -8.28 -12.33
C GLY A 5 3.37 -7.67 -11.32
N ILE A 6 3.92 -6.50 -11.61
CA ILE A 6 4.78 -5.75 -10.69
C ILE A 6 3.89 -4.97 -9.73
N GLY A 7 4.33 -4.85 -8.49
CA GLY A 7 3.80 -3.94 -7.49
C GLY A 7 4.92 -3.44 -6.61
N GLY A 8 4.70 -2.34 -5.91
CA GLY A 8 5.75 -1.76 -5.10
C GLY A 8 5.23 -1.06 -3.85
N GLN A 9 6.14 -0.37 -3.20
CA GLN A 9 5.90 0.45 -2.03
C GLN A 9 7.00 1.52 -1.94
N ALA A 10 6.61 2.77 -1.70
CA ALA A 10 7.58 3.80 -1.34
C ALA A 10 8.19 3.50 0.04
N VAL A 11 9.48 3.74 0.16
CA VAL A 11 10.26 3.69 1.40
C VAL A 11 10.96 5.02 1.61
N LEU A 12 11.73 5.16 2.70
CA LEU A 12 12.50 6.38 2.94
C LEU A 12 13.54 6.57 1.84
N GLU A 13 13.46 7.70 1.13
CA GLU A 13 14.34 8.07 -0.01
C GLU A 13 14.49 6.96 -1.07
N GLY A 14 13.42 6.15 -1.29
CA GLY A 14 13.51 5.02 -2.19
C GLY A 14 12.18 4.36 -2.54
N VAL A 15 12.31 3.30 -3.31
CA VAL A 15 11.18 2.47 -3.77
C VAL A 15 11.56 0.99 -3.60
N MET A 16 10.65 0.22 -3.06
CA MET A 16 10.66 -1.24 -3.12
C MET A 16 9.79 -1.68 -4.29
N MET A 17 10.30 -2.56 -5.13
CA MET A 17 9.55 -3.25 -6.18
C MET A 17 9.52 -4.75 -5.93
N ARG A 18 8.40 -5.36 -6.29
CA ARG A 18 8.17 -6.80 -6.18
C ARG A 18 7.60 -7.36 -7.46
N HIS A 19 8.19 -8.46 -7.93
CA HIS A 19 7.62 -9.29 -8.98
C HIS A 19 7.66 -10.76 -8.55
N LYS A 20 6.49 -11.37 -8.38
CA LYS A 20 6.35 -12.76 -7.84
C LYS A 20 7.05 -12.91 -6.48
N ASN A 21 8.15 -13.65 -6.44
CA ASN A 21 8.94 -13.94 -5.25
C ASN A 21 10.18 -13.05 -5.11
N ASP A 22 10.51 -12.26 -6.12
CA ASP A 22 11.66 -11.37 -6.11
C ASP A 22 11.27 -9.98 -5.62
N ILE A 23 12.13 -9.41 -4.78
CA ILE A 23 11.98 -8.07 -4.21
C ILE A 23 13.29 -7.32 -4.42
N ALA A 24 13.23 -6.08 -4.89
CA ALA A 24 14.35 -5.15 -4.86
C ALA A 24 13.93 -3.87 -4.15
N VAL A 25 14.85 -3.33 -3.37
CA VAL A 25 14.71 -2.03 -2.71
C VAL A 25 15.82 -1.14 -3.22
N ALA A 26 15.49 -0.09 -3.93
CA ALA A 26 16.44 0.93 -4.34
C ALA A 26 16.29 2.16 -3.44
N VAL A 27 17.39 2.65 -2.91
CA VAL A 27 17.43 3.80 -1.99
C VAL A 27 18.52 4.76 -2.45
N ARG A 28 18.23 6.05 -2.49
CA ARG A 28 19.25 7.07 -2.67
C ARG A 28 19.89 7.37 -1.33
N LYS A 29 21.18 7.09 -1.22
CA LYS A 29 21.96 7.34 0.01
C LYS A 29 22.29 8.84 0.17
N PRO A 30 22.70 9.26 1.39
CA PRO A 30 23.13 10.65 1.63
C PRO A 30 24.29 11.11 0.74
N ASP A 31 25.13 10.19 0.25
CA ASP A 31 26.23 10.45 -0.68
C ASP A 31 25.76 10.66 -2.15
N GLY A 32 24.45 10.54 -2.41
CA GLY A 32 23.83 10.68 -3.72
C GLY A 32 23.78 9.40 -4.56
N ASN A 33 24.50 8.34 -4.17
CA ASN A 33 24.50 7.06 -4.87
C ASN A 33 23.21 6.28 -4.64
N ILE A 34 22.82 5.47 -5.63
CA ILE A 34 21.67 4.57 -5.52
C ILE A 34 22.18 3.20 -5.08
N GLU A 35 21.67 2.71 -3.95
CA GLU A 35 21.93 1.35 -3.46
C GLU A 35 20.74 0.47 -3.79
N VAL A 36 20.96 -0.75 -4.32
CA VAL A 36 19.90 -1.69 -4.67
C VAL A 36 20.09 -3.00 -3.92
N GLY A 37 19.26 -3.19 -2.89
CA GLY A 37 19.19 -4.45 -2.15
C GLY A 37 18.20 -5.41 -2.81
N ARG A 38 18.61 -6.64 -3.10
CA ARG A 38 17.75 -7.69 -3.66
C ARG A 38 17.51 -8.79 -2.64
N GLN A 39 16.29 -9.31 -2.58
CA GLN A 39 15.94 -10.45 -1.73
C GLN A 39 14.85 -11.30 -2.36
N LYS A 40 14.82 -12.60 -2.02
CA LYS A 40 13.74 -13.50 -2.41
C LYS A 40 12.79 -13.72 -1.23
N THR A 41 11.51 -13.83 -1.52
CA THR A 41 10.47 -14.18 -0.56
C THR A 41 9.71 -15.41 -1.07
N VAL A 42 9.08 -16.12 -0.14
CA VAL A 42 8.22 -17.25 -0.51
C VAL A 42 6.76 -16.81 -0.38
N SER A 43 6.00 -17.01 -1.44
CA SER A 43 4.57 -16.68 -1.42
C SER A 43 3.84 -17.50 -0.34
N PRO A 44 2.92 -16.90 0.45
CA PRO A 44 2.14 -17.63 1.44
C PRO A 44 1.46 -18.88 0.91
N LYS A 45 0.94 -18.84 -0.33
CA LYS A 45 0.30 -19.99 -1.00
C LYS A 45 1.24 -21.18 -1.25
N GLU A 46 2.55 -20.92 -1.39
CA GLU A 46 3.57 -21.97 -1.55
C GLU A 46 3.88 -22.68 -0.25
N LYS A 47 3.70 -21.98 0.88
CA LYS A 47 3.86 -22.55 2.23
C LYS A 47 2.66 -23.40 2.64
N CYS A 48 1.45 -22.95 2.31
CA CYS A 48 0.21 -23.65 2.65
C CYS A 48 -0.87 -23.38 1.60
N LYS A 49 -1.42 -24.43 0.99
CA LYS A 49 -2.45 -24.32 -0.07
C LYS A 49 -3.70 -23.54 0.39
N VAL A 50 -4.09 -23.64 1.65
CA VAL A 50 -5.25 -22.93 2.22
C VAL A 50 -5.07 -21.41 2.16
N LEU A 51 -3.82 -20.93 2.27
CA LEU A 51 -3.50 -19.49 2.13
C LEU A 51 -3.65 -18.98 0.68
N GLY A 52 -3.97 -19.85 -0.25
CA GLY A 52 -4.31 -19.50 -1.65
C GLY A 52 -5.82 -19.39 -1.91
N TRP A 53 -6.69 -19.75 -0.95
CA TRP A 53 -8.13 -19.70 -1.13
C TRP A 53 -8.64 -18.25 -1.16
N PRO A 54 -9.74 -17.95 -1.90
CA PRO A 54 -10.34 -16.63 -1.93
C PRO A 54 -10.59 -16.08 -0.51
N VAL A 55 -10.45 -14.76 -0.32
CA VAL A 55 -10.50 -14.07 0.97
C VAL A 55 -9.30 -14.39 1.86
N ILE A 56 -8.98 -15.68 2.12
CA ILE A 56 -7.82 -16.08 2.94
C ILE A 56 -6.51 -15.60 2.30
N ARG A 57 -6.38 -15.73 0.99
CA ARG A 57 -5.20 -15.22 0.26
C ARG A 57 -5.04 -13.71 0.39
N GLY A 58 -6.16 -12.97 0.49
CA GLY A 58 -6.16 -11.53 0.71
C GLY A 58 -5.61 -11.16 2.08
N VAL A 59 -6.03 -11.87 3.13
CA VAL A 59 -5.50 -11.72 4.50
C VAL A 59 -4.00 -12.06 4.53
N ALA A 60 -3.63 -13.19 3.93
CA ALA A 60 -2.24 -13.63 3.89
C ALA A 60 -1.34 -12.66 3.10
N ALA A 61 -1.82 -12.13 1.96
CA ALA A 61 -1.13 -11.12 1.17
C ALA A 61 -0.95 -9.82 1.95
N PHE A 62 -1.98 -9.36 2.66
CA PHE A 62 -1.92 -8.16 3.49
C PHE A 62 -0.88 -8.29 4.60
N ILE A 63 -0.91 -9.38 5.37
CA ILE A 63 0.07 -9.65 6.44
C ILE A 63 1.49 -9.73 5.85
N SER A 64 1.66 -10.45 4.72
CA SER A 64 2.95 -10.54 4.05
C SER A 64 3.46 -9.17 3.60
N SER A 65 2.58 -8.32 3.06
CA SER A 65 2.95 -6.96 2.63
C SER A 65 3.34 -6.07 3.80
N LEU A 66 2.69 -6.20 4.96
CA LEU A 66 3.08 -5.48 6.18
C LEU A 66 4.49 -5.88 6.66
N ILE A 67 4.77 -7.20 6.71
CA ILE A 67 6.07 -7.71 7.13
C ILE A 67 7.18 -7.24 6.18
N ILE A 68 6.94 -7.34 4.87
CA ILE A 68 7.88 -6.88 3.85
C ILE A 68 8.06 -5.37 3.96
N GLY A 69 6.97 -4.62 4.10
CA GLY A 69 6.99 -3.17 4.22
C GLY A 69 7.82 -2.68 5.41
N ILE A 70 7.64 -3.28 6.59
CA ILE A 70 8.46 -2.96 7.78
C ILE A 70 9.94 -3.25 7.52
N LYS A 71 10.27 -4.41 6.95
CA LYS A 71 11.66 -4.78 6.65
C LYS A 71 12.32 -3.84 5.66
N THR A 72 11.62 -3.50 4.57
CA THR A 72 12.15 -2.63 3.52
C THR A 72 12.26 -1.19 3.99
N LEU A 73 11.34 -0.73 4.84
CA LEU A 73 11.41 0.57 5.48
C LEU A 73 12.61 0.64 6.46
N SER A 74 12.81 -0.40 7.28
CA SER A 74 13.98 -0.48 8.17
C SER A 74 15.28 -0.51 7.37
N PHE A 75 15.34 -1.26 6.25
CA PHE A 75 16.49 -1.27 5.36
C PHE A 75 16.77 0.13 4.79
N SER A 76 15.77 0.86 4.31
CA SER A 76 15.98 2.21 3.78
C SER A 76 16.37 3.20 4.89
N ALA A 77 15.79 3.09 6.08
CA ALA A 77 16.12 3.95 7.22
C ALA A 77 17.56 3.74 7.71
N SER A 78 18.12 2.53 7.59
CA SER A 78 19.47 2.23 8.07
C SER A 78 20.57 3.07 7.38
N PHE A 79 20.32 3.59 6.16
CA PHE A 79 21.26 4.48 5.46
C PHE A 79 21.26 5.92 6.00
N TYR A 80 20.28 6.28 6.84
CA TYR A 80 20.08 7.62 7.37
C TYR A 80 20.24 7.69 8.89
N MET A 81 20.57 6.56 9.55
CA MET A 81 20.91 6.52 10.98
C MET A 81 22.35 6.93 11.17
N ASP A 82 22.63 7.80 12.15
CA ASP A 82 24.00 8.16 12.52
C ASP A 82 24.73 6.93 13.08
N GLU A 83 26.01 6.75 12.67
CA GLU A 83 26.84 5.64 13.12
C GLU A 83 27.00 5.57 14.65
N GLU A 84 26.87 6.69 15.35
CA GLU A 84 26.93 6.76 16.80
C GLU A 84 25.64 6.24 17.47
N GLU A 85 24.49 6.44 16.85
CA GLU A 85 23.22 5.88 17.31
C GLU A 85 23.19 4.37 17.05
N ALA A 86 23.65 3.92 15.89
CA ALA A 86 23.76 2.50 15.55
C ALA A 86 24.68 1.70 16.49
N LYS A 87 25.71 2.35 17.07
CA LYS A 87 26.63 1.72 18.03
C LYS A 87 26.14 1.70 19.48
N LYS A 88 25.23 2.63 19.85
CA LYS A 88 24.68 2.75 21.21
C LYS A 88 23.46 1.86 21.44
N GLU A 89 22.78 1.45 20.40
CA GLU A 89 21.61 0.59 20.52
C GLU A 89 22.00 -0.86 20.74
N ASN A 90 21.78 -1.32 21.95
CA ASN A 90 21.90 -2.73 22.34
C ASN A 90 20.85 -3.51 21.54
N LYS A 91 21.24 -4.36 20.58
CA LYS A 91 20.35 -5.16 19.70
C LYS A 91 19.15 -5.82 20.40
N LYS A 92 19.26 -6.05 21.71
CA LYS A 92 18.21 -6.64 22.52
C LYS A 92 17.10 -5.65 22.90
N ASN A 93 17.41 -4.34 22.95
CA ASN A 93 16.42 -3.29 23.26
C ASN A 93 15.73 -2.74 22.00
N GLU A 94 16.39 -2.77 20.83
CA GLU A 94 15.80 -2.35 19.54
C GLU A 94 14.52 -3.12 19.20
N GLY A 95 14.56 -4.45 19.33
CA GLY A 95 13.39 -5.30 19.08
C GLY A 95 12.21 -4.98 20.00
N ALA A 96 12.49 -4.73 21.27
CA ALA A 96 11.48 -4.40 22.27
C ALA A 96 10.91 -2.99 22.03
N MET A 97 11.75 -2.01 21.73
CA MET A 97 11.32 -0.64 21.40
C MET A 97 10.49 -0.60 20.12
N MET A 98 10.96 -1.27 19.07
CA MET A 98 10.22 -1.36 17.79
C MET A 98 8.87 -2.07 17.98
N PHE A 99 8.84 -3.18 18.73
CA PHE A 99 7.58 -3.86 19.08
C PHE A 99 6.64 -2.93 19.87
N GLY A 100 7.17 -2.20 20.85
CA GLY A 100 6.41 -1.23 21.64
C GLY A 100 5.83 -0.10 20.78
N ALA A 101 6.62 0.46 19.86
CA ALA A 101 6.18 1.51 18.95
C ALA A 101 5.09 1.01 17.97
N VAL A 102 5.25 -0.19 17.42
CA VAL A 102 4.24 -0.82 16.56
C VAL A 102 2.96 -1.12 17.33
N ALA A 103 3.07 -1.69 18.52
CA ALA A 103 1.91 -1.97 19.38
C ALA A 103 1.17 -0.69 19.77
N PHE A 104 1.90 0.35 20.18
CA PHE A 104 1.32 1.66 20.50
C PHE A 104 0.61 2.27 19.27
N SER A 105 1.25 2.24 18.10
CA SER A 105 0.67 2.76 16.86
C SER A 105 -0.60 1.99 16.47
N LEU A 106 -0.62 0.66 16.69
CA LEU A 106 -1.80 -0.16 16.43
C LEU A 106 -2.95 0.19 17.38
N VAL A 107 -2.68 0.34 18.67
CA VAL A 107 -3.68 0.75 19.67
C VAL A 107 -4.24 2.13 19.35
N LEU A 108 -3.37 3.09 18.99
CA LEU A 108 -3.76 4.43 18.58
C LEU A 108 -4.61 4.39 17.30
N GLY A 109 -4.21 3.59 16.32
CA GLY A 109 -4.97 3.40 15.07
C GLY A 109 -6.36 2.83 15.33
N VAL A 110 -6.48 1.79 16.18
CA VAL A 110 -7.79 1.26 16.61
C VAL A 110 -8.62 2.35 17.31
N GLY A 111 -7.99 3.14 18.18
CA GLY A 111 -8.65 4.25 18.88
C GLY A 111 -9.24 5.28 17.90
N ILE A 112 -8.42 5.76 16.97
CA ILE A 112 -8.80 6.83 16.02
C ILE A 112 -9.76 6.32 14.94
N PHE A 113 -9.52 5.15 14.35
CA PHE A 113 -10.26 4.70 13.17
C PHE A 113 -11.41 3.73 13.47
N ILE A 114 -11.49 3.19 14.68
CA ILE A 114 -12.58 2.28 15.08
C ILE A 114 -13.37 2.87 16.23
N LEU A 115 -12.72 3.21 17.35
CA LEU A 115 -13.44 3.64 18.56
C LEU A 115 -14.01 5.05 18.45
N LEU A 116 -13.25 6.02 17.93
CA LEU A 116 -13.68 7.42 17.81
C LEU A 116 -14.92 7.57 16.90
N PRO A 117 -14.96 7.01 15.66
CA PRO A 117 -16.19 7.07 14.85
C PRO A 117 -17.35 6.34 15.49
N PHE A 118 -17.09 5.22 16.15
CA PHE A 118 -18.11 4.43 16.83
C PHE A 118 -18.80 5.23 17.95
N TRP A 119 -18.03 5.82 18.88
CA TRP A 119 -18.56 6.65 19.95
C TRP A 119 -19.14 7.98 19.43
N GLY A 120 -18.53 8.56 18.41
CA GLY A 120 -19.05 9.75 17.75
C GLY A 120 -20.43 9.50 17.15
N ALA A 121 -20.65 8.35 16.51
CA ALA A 121 -21.95 7.97 15.99
C ALA A 121 -22.98 7.74 17.11
N GLU A 122 -22.59 7.08 18.21
CA GLU A 122 -23.49 6.89 19.37
C GLU A 122 -23.90 8.24 19.99
N GLY A 123 -22.97 9.17 20.14
CA GLY A 123 -23.24 10.52 20.64
C GLY A 123 -24.21 11.27 19.73
N LEU A 124 -23.98 11.28 18.42
CA LEU A 124 -24.86 11.92 17.44
C LEU A 124 -26.25 11.29 17.41
N MET A 125 -26.36 9.96 17.51
CA MET A 125 -27.65 9.26 17.57
C MET A 125 -28.46 9.67 18.79
N LYS A 126 -27.82 9.83 19.97
CA LYS A 126 -28.48 10.34 21.18
C LYS A 126 -28.99 11.78 21.01
N LEU A 127 -28.19 12.65 20.37
CA LEU A 127 -28.58 14.03 20.08
C LEU A 127 -29.77 14.11 19.11
N LEU A 128 -29.82 13.22 18.12
CA LEU A 128 -30.89 13.13 17.12
C LEU A 128 -32.17 12.42 17.66
N GLY A 129 -32.10 11.81 18.85
CA GLY A 129 -33.21 11.05 19.42
C GLY A 129 -33.64 9.85 18.54
N SER A 130 -32.73 9.30 17.73
CA SER A 130 -33.03 8.25 16.75
C SER A 130 -32.42 6.91 17.18
N GLU A 131 -33.20 5.82 17.03
CA GLU A 131 -32.72 4.44 17.27
C GLU A 131 -32.39 3.68 15.97
N SER A 132 -32.47 4.33 14.82
CA SER A 132 -32.23 3.70 13.52
C SER A 132 -30.82 3.14 13.39
N ALA A 133 -30.71 1.82 13.30
CA ALA A 133 -29.42 1.14 13.12
C ALA A 133 -28.74 1.48 11.78
N VAL A 134 -29.54 1.72 10.73
CA VAL A 134 -29.04 2.12 9.41
C VAL A 134 -28.43 3.54 9.48
N LEU A 135 -29.16 4.49 10.09
CA LEU A 135 -28.65 5.86 10.26
C LEU A 135 -27.35 5.87 11.07
N ARG A 136 -27.26 5.10 12.14
CA ARG A 136 -26.04 4.93 12.94
C ARG A 136 -24.89 4.42 12.11
N ALA A 137 -25.08 3.37 11.31
CA ALA A 137 -24.02 2.81 10.47
C ALA A 137 -23.56 3.80 9.39
N VAL A 138 -24.46 4.59 8.82
CA VAL A 138 -24.14 5.63 7.84
C VAL A 138 -23.33 6.75 8.50
N ILE A 139 -23.76 7.27 9.66
CA ILE A 139 -23.04 8.31 10.40
C ILE A 139 -21.64 7.83 10.78
N GLU A 140 -21.53 6.61 11.31
CA GLU A 140 -20.22 6.03 11.64
C GLU A 140 -19.31 5.90 10.41
N GLY A 141 -19.88 5.46 9.28
CA GLY A 141 -19.15 5.36 8.02
C GLY A 141 -18.66 6.71 7.50
N VAL A 142 -19.50 7.74 7.56
CA VAL A 142 -19.11 9.11 7.18
C VAL A 142 -18.02 9.65 8.10
N LEU A 143 -18.14 9.42 9.41
CA LEU A 143 -17.10 9.81 10.37
C LEU A 143 -15.76 9.10 10.10
N LYS A 144 -15.77 7.78 9.86
CA LYS A 144 -14.56 7.02 9.50
C LYS A 144 -13.89 7.56 8.25
N LEU A 145 -14.67 7.79 7.22
CA LEU A 145 -14.15 8.31 5.96
C LEU A 145 -13.60 9.74 6.14
N GLY A 146 -14.31 10.59 6.86
CA GLY A 146 -13.88 11.95 7.16
C GLY A 146 -12.58 11.99 7.98
N ILE A 147 -12.48 11.18 9.04
CA ILE A 147 -11.27 11.04 9.86
C ILE A 147 -10.11 10.53 9.00
N PHE A 148 -10.33 9.51 8.15
CA PHE A 148 -9.29 8.98 7.28
C PHE A 148 -8.79 10.01 6.28
N ILE A 149 -9.68 10.70 5.57
CA ILE A 149 -9.31 11.74 4.61
C ILE A 149 -8.60 12.89 5.33
N GLY A 150 -9.11 13.33 6.47
CA GLY A 150 -8.49 14.37 7.29
C GLY A 150 -7.09 14.00 7.75
N TYR A 151 -6.90 12.78 8.26
CA TYR A 151 -5.62 12.24 8.66
C TYR A 151 -4.61 12.21 7.50
N VAL A 152 -4.99 11.60 6.37
CA VAL A 152 -4.11 11.52 5.19
C VAL A 152 -3.75 12.90 4.66
N SER A 153 -4.71 13.83 4.63
CA SER A 153 -4.47 15.21 4.20
C SER A 153 -3.51 15.91 5.16
N LEU A 154 -3.68 15.74 6.47
CA LEU A 154 -2.84 16.38 7.49
C LEU A 154 -1.39 15.88 7.41
N ILE A 155 -1.18 14.56 7.37
CA ILE A 155 0.18 14.00 7.29
C ILE A 155 0.86 14.34 5.96
N SER A 156 0.10 14.54 4.88
CA SER A 156 0.63 14.93 3.56
C SER A 156 1.30 16.31 3.57
N LEU A 157 1.08 17.13 4.61
CA LEU A 157 1.72 18.43 4.80
C LEU A 157 3.13 18.30 5.38
N MET A 158 3.46 17.18 6.02
CA MET A 158 4.79 16.90 6.55
C MET A 158 5.78 16.68 5.41
N LYS A 159 6.96 17.32 5.47
CA LYS A 159 7.96 17.27 4.39
C LYS A 159 8.39 15.85 4.03
N ASP A 160 8.66 15.01 5.03
CA ASP A 160 9.15 13.64 4.84
C ASP A 160 8.07 12.73 4.25
N ILE A 161 6.81 12.89 4.71
CA ILE A 161 5.68 12.16 4.15
C ILE A 161 5.41 12.60 2.70
N LYS A 162 5.51 13.90 2.43
CA LYS A 162 5.38 14.43 1.06
C LYS A 162 6.44 13.82 0.12
N ARG A 163 7.69 13.69 0.58
CA ARG A 163 8.77 13.04 -0.18
C ARG A 163 8.45 11.56 -0.45
N THR A 164 8.01 10.84 0.58
CA THR A 164 7.55 9.44 0.43
C THR A 164 6.41 9.33 -0.59
N TYR A 165 5.47 10.28 -0.61
CA TYR A 165 4.38 10.32 -1.61
C TYR A 165 4.87 10.66 -3.02
N MET A 166 6.00 11.36 -3.16
CA MET A 166 6.66 11.57 -4.46
C MET A 166 7.32 10.29 -4.96
N TYR A 167 8.00 9.53 -4.11
CA TYR A 167 8.51 8.20 -4.45
C TYR A 167 7.40 7.21 -4.81
N HIS A 168 6.24 7.28 -4.13
CA HIS A 168 5.06 6.52 -4.49
C HIS A 168 4.52 6.91 -5.89
N GLY A 169 4.58 8.20 -6.23
CA GLY A 169 4.31 8.66 -7.59
C GLY A 169 5.30 8.11 -8.62
N ALA A 170 6.59 8.04 -8.30
CA ALA A 170 7.63 7.47 -9.16
C ALA A 170 7.40 5.98 -9.42
N GLU A 171 7.06 5.22 -8.37
CA GLU A 171 6.66 3.81 -8.48
C GLU A 171 5.54 3.63 -9.50
N HIS A 172 4.43 4.34 -9.32
CA HIS A 172 3.26 4.25 -10.19
C HIS A 172 3.57 4.64 -11.63
N LYS A 173 4.35 5.70 -11.84
CA LYS A 173 4.78 6.15 -13.17
C LYS A 173 5.63 5.10 -13.86
N CYS A 174 6.53 4.41 -13.17
CA CYS A 174 7.32 3.30 -13.72
C CYS A 174 6.41 2.15 -14.20
N ILE A 175 5.49 1.70 -13.35
CA ILE A 175 4.55 0.62 -13.70
C ILE A 175 3.66 1.05 -14.87
N SER A 176 3.11 2.26 -14.83
CA SER A 176 2.26 2.79 -15.91
C SER A 176 3.03 2.94 -17.24
N CYS A 177 4.29 3.34 -17.20
CA CYS A 177 5.18 3.44 -18.36
C CYS A 177 5.29 2.07 -19.06
N ILE A 178 5.68 1.05 -18.33
CA ILE A 178 5.85 -0.32 -18.85
C ILE A 178 4.52 -0.89 -19.36
N GLU A 179 3.44 -0.74 -18.59
CA GLU A 179 2.11 -1.26 -18.95
C GLU A 179 1.46 -0.48 -20.10
N SER A 180 1.95 0.72 -20.42
CA SER A 180 1.58 1.48 -21.61
C SER A 180 2.41 1.16 -22.86
N GLY A 181 3.38 0.23 -22.74
CA GLY A 181 4.22 -0.18 -23.86
C GLY A 181 5.37 0.77 -24.16
N ARG A 182 5.78 1.58 -23.21
CA ARG A 182 6.88 2.53 -23.38
C ARG A 182 8.15 1.99 -22.71
N GLU A 183 9.29 2.32 -23.27
CA GLU A 183 10.60 2.02 -22.67
C GLU A 183 10.75 2.68 -21.32
N LEU A 184 11.33 1.96 -20.36
CA LEU A 184 11.55 2.42 -19.00
C LEU A 184 12.78 3.34 -18.95
N VAL A 185 12.64 4.54 -19.47
CA VAL A 185 13.62 5.62 -19.40
C VAL A 185 13.04 6.82 -18.68
N PRO A 186 13.89 7.67 -18.03
CA PRO A 186 13.38 8.75 -17.17
C PRO A 186 12.34 9.66 -17.84
N ASP A 187 12.55 10.04 -19.11
CA ASP A 187 11.63 10.93 -19.82
C ASP A 187 10.25 10.29 -20.03
N ASN A 188 10.21 9.03 -20.48
CA ASN A 188 8.97 8.29 -20.66
C ASN A 188 8.23 8.07 -19.35
N VAL A 189 8.97 7.82 -18.25
CA VAL A 189 8.40 7.64 -16.92
C VAL A 189 7.82 8.95 -16.41
N MET A 190 8.54 10.06 -16.55
CA MET A 190 8.03 11.39 -16.16
C MET A 190 6.71 11.76 -16.86
N ASP A 191 6.55 11.37 -18.12
CA ASP A 191 5.32 11.60 -18.90
C ASP A 191 4.20 10.57 -18.62
N SER A 192 4.48 9.53 -17.83
CA SER A 192 3.49 8.49 -17.54
C SER A 192 2.54 8.90 -16.42
N SER A 193 1.37 8.22 -16.37
CA SER A 193 0.37 8.45 -15.33
C SER A 193 0.86 7.94 -13.96
N LYS A 194 0.60 8.71 -12.91
CA LYS A 194 0.76 8.28 -11.52
C LYS A 194 -0.47 7.57 -10.95
N GLU A 195 -1.55 7.44 -11.73
CA GLU A 195 -2.74 6.71 -11.31
C GLU A 195 -2.59 5.23 -11.60
N HIS A 196 -2.85 4.39 -10.59
CA HIS A 196 -2.75 2.94 -10.72
C HIS A 196 -3.85 2.24 -9.93
N ARG A 197 -4.69 1.42 -10.62
CA ARG A 197 -5.88 0.80 -10.02
C ARG A 197 -5.60 -0.27 -8.96
N ARG A 198 -4.39 -0.83 -8.90
CA ARG A 198 -3.98 -1.91 -7.97
C ARG A 198 -3.18 -1.39 -6.77
N CYS A 199 -3.32 -0.11 -6.43
CA CYS A 199 -2.57 0.50 -5.34
C CYS A 199 -3.10 0.12 -3.96
N GLY A 200 -2.19 -0.06 -3.00
CA GLY A 200 -2.50 -0.35 -1.61
C GLY A 200 -3.29 0.76 -0.89
N THR A 201 -3.19 2.04 -1.31
CA THR A 201 -4.00 3.12 -0.72
C THR A 201 -5.47 3.01 -1.12
N SER A 202 -5.76 2.58 -2.34
CA SER A 202 -7.12 2.23 -2.76
C SER A 202 -7.70 1.07 -1.94
N PHE A 203 -6.85 0.12 -1.50
CA PHE A 203 -7.25 -0.99 -0.63
C PHE A 203 -7.83 -0.49 0.70
N ILE A 204 -7.18 0.47 1.35
CA ILE A 204 -7.68 1.02 2.63
C ILE A 204 -9.06 1.66 2.45
N PHE A 205 -9.27 2.39 1.35
CA PHE A 205 -10.58 2.94 1.03
C PHE A 205 -11.65 1.84 0.92
N PHE A 206 -11.37 0.76 0.18
CA PHE A 206 -12.34 -0.33 0.02
C PHE A 206 -12.59 -1.09 1.33
N VAL A 207 -11.57 -1.25 2.18
CA VAL A 207 -11.76 -1.80 3.54
C VAL A 207 -12.76 -0.94 4.32
N LEU A 208 -12.61 0.38 4.30
CA LEU A 208 -13.53 1.31 4.97
C LEU A 208 -14.94 1.21 4.36
N PHE A 209 -15.06 1.26 3.04
CA PHE A 209 -16.35 1.22 2.33
C PHE A 209 -17.09 -0.10 2.56
N ILE A 210 -16.43 -1.23 2.39
CA ILE A 210 -17.01 -2.55 2.60
C ILE A 210 -17.39 -2.74 4.07
N SER A 211 -16.60 -2.19 5.02
CA SER A 211 -16.95 -2.23 6.44
C SER A 211 -18.27 -1.55 6.75
N ILE A 212 -18.59 -0.43 6.08
CA ILE A 212 -19.87 0.27 6.25
C ILE A 212 -21.03 -0.65 5.84
N ILE A 213 -20.90 -1.29 4.66
CA ILE A 213 -21.92 -2.21 4.15
C ILE A 213 -22.16 -3.35 5.15
N PHE A 214 -21.10 -3.99 5.64
CA PHE A 214 -21.22 -5.07 6.62
C PHE A 214 -21.93 -4.62 7.90
N PHE A 215 -21.57 -3.44 8.42
CA PHE A 215 -22.10 -2.97 9.71
C PHE A 215 -23.55 -2.46 9.64
N ILE A 216 -24.09 -2.19 8.45
CA ILE A 216 -25.53 -1.94 8.26
C ILE A 216 -26.34 -3.20 8.57
N PHE A 217 -25.82 -4.37 8.19
CA PHE A 217 -26.54 -5.64 8.36
C PHE A 217 -26.31 -6.31 9.73
N LEU A 218 -25.21 -5.97 10.41
CA LEU A 218 -24.84 -6.58 11.68
C LEU A 218 -25.40 -5.76 12.86
N ARG A 219 -26.42 -6.30 13.49
CA ARG A 219 -27.10 -5.67 14.63
C ARG A 219 -26.82 -6.46 15.89
N PHE A 220 -26.31 -5.80 16.92
CA PHE A 220 -26.08 -6.37 18.24
C PHE A 220 -26.50 -5.34 19.29
N ASP A 221 -27.26 -5.75 20.29
CA ASP A 221 -27.75 -4.87 21.37
C ASP A 221 -26.61 -4.53 22.34
N SER A 222 -25.73 -5.50 22.63
CA SER A 222 -24.58 -5.29 23.49
C SER A 222 -23.48 -4.52 22.79
N LEU A 223 -23.02 -3.44 23.42
CA LEU A 223 -21.89 -2.61 22.98
C LEU A 223 -20.60 -3.42 22.82
N LEU A 224 -20.29 -4.28 23.80
CA LEU A 224 -19.07 -5.10 23.80
C LEU A 224 -19.10 -6.14 22.69
N ILE A 225 -20.25 -6.81 22.46
CA ILE A 225 -20.39 -7.79 21.37
C ILE A 225 -20.23 -7.09 20.03
N ARG A 226 -20.84 -5.93 19.84
CA ARG A 226 -20.74 -5.12 18.62
C ARG A 226 -19.27 -4.74 18.31
N LEU A 227 -18.52 -4.31 19.32
CA LEU A 227 -17.11 -3.97 19.16
C LEU A 227 -16.26 -5.22 18.86
N ALA A 228 -16.47 -6.31 19.61
CA ALA A 228 -15.73 -7.57 19.40
C ALA A 228 -15.95 -8.14 17.99
N VAL A 229 -17.21 -8.16 17.52
CA VAL A 229 -17.53 -8.63 16.17
C VAL A 229 -16.89 -7.74 15.09
N ARG A 230 -16.87 -6.41 15.28
CA ARG A 230 -16.22 -5.48 14.35
C ARG A 230 -14.71 -5.76 14.23
N LEU A 231 -14.03 -5.96 15.34
CA LEU A 231 -12.61 -6.31 15.34
C LEU A 231 -12.36 -7.68 14.69
N ALA A 232 -13.20 -8.67 15.00
CA ALA A 232 -13.09 -10.01 14.42
C ALA A 232 -13.34 -10.02 12.90
N LEU A 233 -14.15 -9.10 12.38
CA LEU A 233 -14.45 -8.99 10.95
C LEU A 233 -13.38 -8.23 10.14
N VAL A 234 -12.46 -7.50 10.77
CA VAL A 234 -11.40 -6.77 10.05
C VAL A 234 -10.65 -7.66 9.06
N PRO A 235 -10.16 -8.87 9.43
CA PRO A 235 -9.49 -9.75 8.47
C PRO A 235 -10.39 -10.17 7.29
N VAL A 236 -11.65 -10.46 7.56
CA VAL A 236 -12.62 -10.88 6.52
C VAL A 236 -12.86 -9.74 5.54
N ILE A 237 -13.11 -8.54 6.05
CA ILE A 237 -13.32 -7.33 5.24
C ILE A 237 -12.08 -7.03 4.41
N ALA A 238 -10.88 -7.13 5.00
CA ALA A 238 -9.62 -6.96 4.30
C ALA A 238 -9.47 -8.00 3.17
N GLY A 239 -9.78 -9.27 3.42
CA GLY A 239 -9.76 -10.32 2.40
C GLY A 239 -10.72 -10.02 1.24
N ILE A 240 -11.94 -9.62 1.51
CA ILE A 240 -12.94 -9.26 0.49
C ILE A 240 -12.47 -8.02 -0.30
N SER A 241 -11.94 -7.02 0.38
CA SER A 241 -11.42 -5.80 -0.25
C SER A 241 -10.24 -6.10 -1.18
N PHE A 242 -9.39 -7.05 -0.81
CA PHE A 242 -8.30 -7.53 -1.66
C PHE A 242 -8.83 -8.17 -2.94
N GLU A 243 -9.81 -9.07 -2.84
CA GLU A 243 -10.44 -9.70 -4.02
C GLU A 243 -11.08 -8.65 -4.93
N PHE A 244 -11.74 -7.66 -4.33
CA PHE A 244 -12.38 -6.57 -5.06
C PHE A 244 -11.36 -5.74 -5.88
N ILE A 245 -10.23 -5.37 -5.27
CA ILE A 245 -9.16 -4.64 -5.98
C ILE A 245 -8.52 -5.49 -7.07
N GLN A 246 -8.28 -6.76 -6.80
CA GLN A 246 -7.75 -7.68 -7.81
C GLN A 246 -8.70 -7.79 -9.01
N TRP A 247 -9.99 -7.88 -8.76
CA TRP A 247 -10.98 -7.92 -9.82
C TRP A 247 -11.03 -6.60 -10.60
N THR A 248 -11.15 -5.46 -9.92
CA THR A 248 -11.24 -4.14 -10.60
C THR A 248 -9.95 -3.76 -11.32
N GLY A 249 -8.79 -4.11 -10.76
CA GLY A 249 -7.48 -3.83 -11.34
C GLY A 249 -7.13 -4.68 -12.58
N ASN A 250 -7.72 -5.88 -12.69
CA ASN A 250 -7.48 -6.79 -13.82
C ASN A 250 -8.64 -6.76 -14.85
N SER A 251 -9.70 -6.02 -14.59
CA SER A 251 -10.87 -5.92 -15.46
C SER A 251 -10.88 -4.63 -16.26
N ASN A 252 -11.11 -4.74 -17.57
CA ASN A 252 -11.26 -3.60 -18.47
C ASN A 252 -12.74 -3.20 -18.69
N THR A 253 -13.65 -3.70 -17.86
CA THR A 253 -15.07 -3.35 -17.96
C THR A 253 -15.34 -1.92 -17.47
N VAL A 254 -16.36 -1.28 -18.03
CA VAL A 254 -16.82 0.05 -17.63
C VAL A 254 -17.17 0.09 -16.13
N ILE A 255 -17.80 -0.99 -15.63
CA ILE A 255 -18.19 -1.13 -14.23
C ILE A 255 -16.95 -1.12 -13.32
N ALA A 256 -15.93 -1.91 -13.64
CA ALA A 256 -14.67 -1.91 -12.89
C ALA A 256 -14.00 -0.52 -12.90
N GLY A 257 -14.06 0.18 -14.03
CA GLY A 257 -13.57 1.55 -14.16
C GLY A 257 -14.30 2.53 -13.23
N ILE A 258 -15.63 2.48 -13.18
CA ILE A 258 -16.43 3.34 -12.30
C ILE A 258 -16.15 3.03 -10.82
N LEU A 259 -16.14 1.75 -10.47
CA LEU A 259 -15.92 1.30 -9.10
C LEU A 259 -14.49 1.58 -8.58
N SER A 260 -13.50 1.73 -9.47
CA SER A 260 -12.14 2.11 -9.09
C SER A 260 -11.97 3.60 -8.80
N LYS A 261 -12.84 4.48 -9.33
CA LYS A 261 -12.69 5.95 -9.21
C LYS A 261 -12.53 6.45 -7.78
N PRO A 262 -13.35 6.01 -6.79
CA PRO A 262 -13.17 6.49 -5.41
C PRO A 262 -11.81 6.14 -4.83
N GLY A 263 -11.27 4.96 -5.15
CA GLY A 263 -9.91 4.58 -4.77
C GLY A 263 -8.85 5.48 -5.41
N LEU A 264 -9.01 5.86 -6.68
CA LEU A 264 -8.11 6.78 -7.37
C LEU A 264 -8.16 8.20 -6.77
N TRP A 265 -9.32 8.67 -6.31
CA TRP A 265 -9.42 9.96 -5.61
C TRP A 265 -8.60 9.98 -4.30
N ILE A 266 -8.69 8.93 -3.51
CA ILE A 266 -7.85 8.81 -2.30
C ILE A 266 -6.37 8.71 -2.66
N GLN A 267 -6.05 7.99 -3.73
CA GLN A 267 -4.69 7.88 -4.24
C GLN A 267 -4.11 9.24 -4.63
N ALA A 268 -4.89 10.16 -5.19
CA ALA A 268 -4.45 11.52 -5.52
C ALA A 268 -3.93 12.31 -4.29
N LEU A 269 -4.36 11.95 -3.06
CA LEU A 269 -3.83 12.52 -1.82
C LEU A 269 -2.46 11.94 -1.46
N THR A 270 -2.22 10.67 -1.79
CA THR A 270 -1.07 9.87 -1.36
C THR A 270 -0.01 9.66 -2.45
N THR A 271 -0.22 10.20 -3.65
CA THR A 271 0.75 10.20 -4.74
C THR A 271 1.00 11.63 -5.19
N LYS A 272 2.27 12.04 -5.20
CA LYS A 272 2.68 13.36 -5.67
C LYS A 272 3.58 13.22 -6.90
N GLU A 273 3.75 14.32 -7.66
CA GLU A 273 4.68 14.32 -8.79
C GLU A 273 6.11 14.12 -8.29
N PRO A 274 6.81 13.09 -8.80
CA PRO A 274 8.20 12.85 -8.45
C PRO A 274 9.12 13.81 -9.20
N THR A 275 10.32 13.99 -8.66
CA THR A 275 11.43 14.60 -9.39
C THR A 275 12.15 13.54 -10.23
N ARG A 276 12.97 13.96 -11.21
CA ARG A 276 13.67 13.06 -12.14
C ARG A 276 14.61 12.09 -11.38
N ASP A 277 15.31 12.59 -10.36
CA ASP A 277 16.18 11.80 -9.50
C ASP A 277 15.44 10.70 -8.73
N MET A 278 14.20 10.93 -8.31
CA MET A 278 13.35 9.91 -7.69
C MET A 278 12.90 8.84 -8.70
N VAL A 279 12.66 9.25 -9.95
CA VAL A 279 12.32 8.31 -11.03
C VAL A 279 13.50 7.38 -11.34
N GLU A 280 14.76 7.87 -11.32
CA GLU A 280 15.95 7.04 -11.49
C GLU A 280 16.05 5.94 -10.43
N VAL A 281 15.75 6.26 -9.17
CA VAL A 281 15.69 5.28 -8.08
C VAL A 281 14.59 4.24 -8.34
N ALA A 282 13.40 4.68 -8.77
CA ALA A 282 12.31 3.76 -9.06
C ALA A 282 12.61 2.84 -10.25
N ILE A 283 13.28 3.33 -11.30
CA ILE A 283 13.76 2.53 -12.43
C ILE A 283 14.74 1.46 -11.94
N ALA A 284 15.72 1.83 -11.12
CA ALA A 284 16.70 0.90 -10.56
C ALA A 284 16.02 -0.22 -9.73
N ALA A 285 14.96 0.12 -8.98
CA ALA A 285 14.18 -0.86 -8.23
C ALA A 285 13.43 -1.83 -9.16
N VAL A 286 12.83 -1.33 -10.27
CA VAL A 286 12.17 -2.18 -11.27
C VAL A 286 13.17 -3.13 -11.92
N GLU A 287 14.30 -2.62 -12.40
CA GLU A 287 15.35 -3.43 -13.05
C GLU A 287 15.96 -4.47 -12.11
N GLY A 288 15.85 -4.24 -10.80
CA GLY A 288 16.25 -5.20 -9.78
C GLY A 288 15.40 -6.48 -9.72
N VAL A 289 14.15 -6.45 -10.22
CA VAL A 289 13.19 -7.58 -10.10
C VAL A 289 12.53 -7.98 -11.42
N PHE A 290 12.62 -7.16 -12.46
CA PHE A 290 11.79 -7.32 -13.65
C PHE A 290 12.52 -6.93 -14.93
N ASP A 291 12.60 -7.88 -15.86
CA ASP A 291 13.06 -7.58 -17.21
C ASP A 291 11.93 -6.96 -18.03
N TRP A 292 11.84 -5.63 -17.96
CA TRP A 292 10.85 -4.86 -18.68
C TRP A 292 11.07 -4.92 -20.22
N ARG A 293 12.32 -5.15 -20.67
CA ARG A 293 12.64 -5.28 -22.08
C ARG A 293 12.08 -6.58 -22.66
N ALA A 294 12.26 -7.71 -21.96
CA ALA A 294 11.65 -8.97 -22.33
C ALA A 294 10.12 -8.87 -22.34
N TYR A 295 9.53 -8.25 -21.32
CA TYR A 295 8.08 -8.03 -21.26
C TYR A 295 7.54 -7.23 -22.44
N LEU A 296 8.19 -6.14 -22.85
CA LEU A 296 7.76 -5.33 -24.00
C LEU A 296 7.87 -6.13 -25.32
N ARG A 297 8.95 -6.90 -25.51
CA ARG A 297 9.10 -7.79 -26.68
C ARG A 297 8.00 -8.86 -26.74
N GLU A 298 7.64 -9.46 -25.60
CA GLU A 298 6.52 -10.41 -25.54
C GLU A 298 5.16 -9.77 -25.91
N GLN A 299 5.04 -8.46 -25.76
CA GLN A 299 3.86 -7.69 -26.21
C GLN A 299 3.97 -7.21 -27.67
N GLY A 300 5.02 -7.57 -28.40
CA GLY A 300 5.25 -7.19 -29.79
C GLY A 300 5.80 -5.79 -30.00
N ILE A 301 6.42 -5.20 -28.96
CA ILE A 301 6.98 -3.83 -29.00
C ILE A 301 8.50 -3.94 -29.19
N GLU A 302 9.02 -3.24 -30.22
CA GLU A 302 10.44 -3.09 -30.42
C GLU A 302 11.05 -2.18 -29.34
N VAL A 303 12.16 -2.62 -28.75
CA VAL A 303 12.88 -1.91 -27.68
C VAL A 303 14.27 -1.54 -28.19
N SER A 304 14.60 -0.27 -28.12
CA SER A 304 15.94 0.23 -28.48
C SER A 304 16.95 -0.17 -27.42
N GLY A 305 17.94 -1.00 -27.78
CA GLY A 305 19.12 -1.34 -26.97
C GLY A 305 19.23 -2.82 -26.56
N GLN A 306 20.47 -3.30 -26.45
CA GLN A 306 20.84 -4.64 -26.02
C GLN A 306 20.45 -4.90 -24.55
N ALA A 307 19.96 -6.12 -24.30
CA ALA A 307 19.72 -6.61 -22.94
C ALA A 307 21.03 -6.61 -22.13
N ALA A 308 21.09 -5.82 -21.07
CA ALA A 308 21.97 -6.14 -19.95
C ALA A 308 21.27 -7.30 -19.21
N GLY A 309 21.73 -8.53 -19.45
CA GLY A 309 21.33 -9.67 -18.63
C GLY A 309 21.74 -9.41 -17.18
N PRO A 310 21.01 -10.01 -16.19
CA PRO A 310 21.48 -9.97 -14.81
C PRO A 310 22.85 -10.65 -14.76
N GLU A 311 23.90 -9.90 -14.39
CA GLU A 311 25.17 -10.50 -13.99
C GLU A 311 24.91 -11.36 -12.74
N GLU A 312 25.06 -12.67 -12.91
CA GLU A 312 25.13 -13.61 -11.79
C GLU A 312 26.40 -13.29 -10.99
N GLN A 313 26.22 -12.78 -9.79
CA GLN A 313 27.22 -12.80 -8.72
C GLN A 313 26.59 -13.33 -7.44
#